data_bff72bafe7d33d3b3e90124da4dde49b
#
_entry.id   bff72bafe7d33d3b3e90124da4dde49b
#
_cell.length_a   1.000
_cell.length_b   1.000
_cell.length_c   1.000
_cell.angle_alpha   90.00
_cell.angle_beta   90.00
_cell.angle_gamma   90.00
#
_symmetry.space_group_name_H-M   'P 1'
#
loop_
_entity.id
_entity.type
_entity.pdbx_description
1 polymer ?
#
loop_
_entity_poly.entity_id
_entity_poly.type
_entity_poly.pdbx_seq_one_letter_code
_entity_poly.pdbx_strand_id
1 'polypeptide(L)'
;KCLYKKKEVSKSLYGILTLANKKKDANIIKFADLLLENTDERIITQLFDFIQHNDIGIDKDGYVIAYKAVNMNYRDHRTGKFDNSIGSIVQEDRAIMDTNPNNTCSRGLHVGSQSYIHKYYSVGSRLLACLVHPKDFVCVPTDYNGGKARVCEYKVLKEVVNP
;
A
#
# COMPACT_ATOMS: atom_id res chain seq x y z
N LYS A 1 -16.11 15.02 -15.58
CA LYS A 1 -15.84 13.89 -14.68
C LYS A 1 -15.19 12.75 -15.44
N CYS A 2 -14.14 12.18 -14.85
CA CYS A 2 -13.52 10.97 -15.37
C CYS A 2 -14.15 9.75 -14.68
N LEU A 3 -14.77 8.86 -15.46
CA LEU A 3 -15.43 7.68 -14.95
C LEU A 3 -14.70 6.42 -15.43
N TYR A 4 -14.47 5.51 -14.52
CA TYR A 4 -14.01 4.16 -14.81
C TYR A 4 -14.98 3.17 -14.17
N LYS A 5 -15.59 2.32 -14.98
CA LYS A 5 -16.63 1.36 -14.54
C LYS A 5 -17.69 2.01 -13.63
N LYS A 6 -18.18 3.19 -14.06
CA LYS A 6 -19.21 3.99 -13.40
C LYS A 6 -18.78 4.65 -12.09
N LYS A 7 -17.52 4.56 -11.69
CA LYS A 7 -16.97 5.28 -10.52
C LYS A 7 -16.10 6.44 -10.97
N GLU A 8 -16.17 7.55 -10.23
CA GLU A 8 -15.34 8.71 -10.48
C GLU A 8 -13.90 8.41 -10.07
N VAL A 9 -12.97 8.73 -10.96
CA VAL A 9 -11.53 8.55 -10.73
C VAL A 9 -10.79 9.83 -11.08
N SER A 10 -9.57 9.98 -10.57
CA SER A 10 -8.73 11.14 -10.90
C SER A 10 -8.41 11.18 -12.38
N LYS A 11 -8.14 12.37 -12.91
CA LYS A 11 -7.69 12.53 -14.30
C LYS A 11 -6.43 11.73 -14.58
N SER A 12 -5.50 11.72 -13.63
CA SER A 12 -4.24 10.96 -13.74
C SER A 12 -4.52 9.47 -13.90
N LEU A 13 -5.35 8.90 -13.04
CA LEU A 13 -5.70 7.48 -13.11
C LEU A 13 -6.43 7.18 -14.41
N TYR A 14 -7.39 8.01 -14.81
CA TYR A 14 -8.12 7.83 -16.05
C TYR A 14 -7.20 7.83 -17.28
N GLY A 15 -6.26 8.78 -17.34
CA GLY A 15 -5.26 8.86 -18.42
C GLY A 15 -4.38 7.62 -18.50
N ILE A 16 -3.91 7.13 -17.35
CA ILE A 16 -3.07 5.93 -17.28
C ILE A 16 -3.87 4.68 -17.66
N LEU A 17 -5.12 4.56 -17.22
CA LEU A 17 -5.98 3.44 -17.60
C LEU A 17 -6.23 3.41 -19.11
N THR A 18 -6.45 4.58 -19.70
CA THR A 18 -6.61 4.71 -21.15
C THR A 18 -5.35 4.23 -21.87
N LEU A 19 -4.18 4.64 -21.39
CA LEU A 19 -2.90 4.23 -21.93
C LEU A 19 -2.64 2.73 -21.73
N ALA A 20 -2.95 2.22 -20.54
CA ALA A 20 -2.80 0.80 -20.20
C ALA A 20 -3.67 -0.09 -21.08
N ASN A 21 -4.92 0.30 -21.31
CA ASN A 21 -5.81 -0.38 -22.23
C ASN A 21 -5.24 -0.40 -23.66
N LYS A 22 -4.75 0.74 -24.11
CA LYS A 22 -4.15 0.86 -25.45
C LYS A 22 -2.91 -0.01 -25.60
N LYS A 23 -2.06 -0.10 -24.57
CA LYS A 23 -0.83 -0.89 -24.53
C LYS A 23 -1.04 -2.32 -24.03
N LYS A 24 -2.25 -2.67 -23.60
CA LYS A 24 -2.59 -3.97 -23.00
C LYS A 24 -1.78 -4.29 -21.74
N ASP A 25 -1.57 -3.27 -20.89
CA ASP A 25 -0.92 -3.45 -19.59
C ASP A 25 -1.92 -4.03 -18.58
N ALA A 26 -1.86 -5.35 -18.42
CA ALA A 26 -2.80 -6.08 -17.59
C ALA A 26 -2.65 -5.78 -16.09
N ASN A 27 -1.45 -5.46 -15.61
CA ASN A 27 -1.23 -5.20 -14.18
C ASN A 27 -1.97 -3.94 -13.72
N ILE A 28 -1.85 -2.85 -14.48
CA ILE A 28 -2.52 -1.58 -14.17
C ILE A 28 -4.04 -1.74 -14.24
N ILE A 29 -4.54 -2.49 -15.21
CA ILE A 29 -5.98 -2.74 -15.35
C ILE A 29 -6.51 -3.53 -14.16
N LYS A 30 -5.81 -4.59 -13.75
CA LYS A 30 -6.17 -5.38 -12.57
C LYS A 30 -6.12 -4.54 -11.29
N PHE A 31 -5.09 -3.72 -11.12
CA PHE A 31 -4.98 -2.80 -10.00
C PHE A 31 -6.21 -1.89 -9.91
N ALA A 32 -6.60 -1.27 -11.02
CA ALA A 32 -7.75 -0.38 -11.04
C ALA A 32 -9.05 -1.11 -10.70
N ASP A 33 -9.24 -2.32 -11.19
CA ASP A 33 -10.41 -3.14 -10.87
C ASP A 33 -10.48 -3.45 -9.36
N LEU A 34 -9.35 -3.82 -8.77
CA LEU A 34 -9.27 -4.10 -7.34
C LEU A 34 -9.45 -2.82 -6.51
N LEU A 35 -8.92 -1.69 -6.98
CA LEU A 35 -9.06 -0.40 -6.31
C LEU A 35 -10.52 0.02 -6.15
N LEU A 36 -11.36 -0.30 -7.12
CA LEU A 36 -12.80 0.02 -7.06
C LEU A 36 -13.53 -0.72 -5.93
N GLU A 37 -12.94 -1.77 -5.36
CA GLU A 37 -13.49 -2.46 -4.20
C GLU A 37 -13.24 -1.71 -2.88
N ASN A 38 -12.40 -0.66 -2.89
CA ASN A 38 -12.18 0.16 -1.71
C ASN A 38 -13.44 0.96 -1.37
N THR A 39 -13.83 0.94 -0.09
CA THR A 39 -15.06 1.61 0.37
C THR A 39 -14.85 3.11 0.61
N ASP A 40 -13.61 3.58 0.64
CA ASP A 40 -13.28 5.00 0.81
C ASP A 40 -12.94 5.63 -0.55
N GLU A 41 -13.80 6.50 -1.04
CA GLU A 41 -13.62 7.16 -2.34
C GLU A 41 -12.37 8.04 -2.41
N ARG A 42 -11.89 8.55 -1.27
CA ARG A 42 -10.63 9.30 -1.23
C ARG A 42 -9.45 8.42 -1.62
N ILE A 43 -9.47 7.16 -1.19
CA ILE A 43 -8.43 6.19 -1.56
C ILE A 43 -8.47 5.93 -3.06
N ILE A 44 -9.65 5.77 -3.65
CA ILE A 44 -9.80 5.54 -5.09
C ILE A 44 -9.18 6.69 -5.90
N THR A 45 -9.27 7.92 -5.42
CA THR A 45 -8.71 9.08 -6.13
C THR A 45 -7.22 9.29 -5.84
N GLN A 46 -6.71 8.86 -4.71
CA GLN A 46 -5.37 9.23 -4.22
C GLN A 46 -4.33 8.11 -4.33
N LEU A 47 -4.75 6.84 -4.26
CA LEU A 47 -3.80 5.74 -4.15
C LEU A 47 -2.87 5.63 -5.37
N PHE A 48 -3.40 5.86 -6.55
CA PHE A 48 -2.59 5.81 -7.77
C PHE A 48 -1.48 6.87 -7.76
N ASP A 49 -1.81 8.11 -7.37
CA ASP A 49 -0.83 9.17 -7.28
C ASP A 49 0.23 8.86 -6.22
N PHE A 50 -0.18 8.30 -5.09
CA PHE A 50 0.73 7.87 -4.04
C PHE A 50 1.73 6.82 -4.54
N ILE A 51 1.26 5.81 -5.25
CA ILE A 51 2.10 4.75 -5.83
C ILE A 51 3.11 5.33 -6.82
N GLN A 52 2.66 6.25 -7.66
CA GLN A 52 3.49 6.87 -8.68
C GLN A 52 4.60 7.74 -8.05
N HIS A 53 4.27 8.53 -7.02
CA HIS A 53 5.23 9.41 -6.36
C HIS A 53 6.27 8.65 -5.53
N ASN A 54 5.94 7.46 -5.03
CA ASN A 54 6.79 6.73 -4.10
C ASN A 54 7.47 5.51 -4.70
N ASP A 55 7.43 5.36 -6.02
CA ASP A 55 8.05 4.25 -6.74
C ASP A 55 7.63 2.88 -6.17
N ILE A 56 6.34 2.73 -5.95
CA ILE A 56 5.74 1.50 -5.43
C ILE A 56 5.24 0.64 -6.59
N GLY A 57 5.59 -0.64 -6.59
CA GLY A 57 5.24 -1.56 -7.66
C GLY A 57 3.84 -2.14 -7.53
N ILE A 58 3.37 -2.68 -8.64
CA ILE A 58 2.12 -3.44 -8.72
C ILE A 58 2.45 -4.81 -9.30
N ASP A 59 1.96 -5.87 -8.65
CA ASP A 59 2.22 -7.22 -9.13
C ASP A 59 1.27 -7.64 -10.26
N LYS A 60 1.47 -8.86 -10.76
CA LYS A 60 0.67 -9.43 -11.86
C LYS A 60 -0.82 -9.57 -11.55
N ASP A 61 -1.20 -9.60 -10.29
CA ASP A 61 -2.58 -9.75 -9.84
C ASP A 61 -3.22 -8.40 -9.48
N GLY A 62 -2.50 -7.30 -9.63
CA GLY A 62 -2.97 -5.95 -9.33
C GLY A 62 -2.77 -5.54 -7.88
N TYR A 63 -2.05 -6.33 -7.08
CA TYR A 63 -1.73 -6.00 -5.69
C TYR A 63 -0.59 -5.00 -5.62
N VAL A 64 -0.64 -4.15 -4.60
CA VAL A 64 0.43 -3.19 -4.32
C VAL A 64 1.56 -3.90 -3.58
N ILE A 65 2.79 -3.70 -4.06
CA ILE A 65 3.98 -4.19 -3.38
C ILE A 65 4.48 -3.07 -2.48
N ALA A 66 4.34 -3.24 -1.17
CA ALA A 66 4.78 -2.27 -0.17
C ALA A 66 5.78 -2.93 0.79
N TYR A 67 6.43 -2.12 1.62
CA TYR A 67 7.54 -2.58 2.45
C TYR A 67 7.28 -2.27 3.92
N LYS A 68 7.88 -3.10 4.79
CA LYS A 68 7.77 -2.96 6.23
C LYS A 68 9.06 -3.41 6.90
N ALA A 69 9.53 -2.64 7.87
CA ALA A 69 10.61 -3.05 8.75
C ALA A 69 10.04 -3.69 10.02
N VAL A 70 10.57 -4.84 10.41
CA VAL A 70 10.18 -5.56 11.62
C VAL A 70 11.44 -5.96 12.41
N ASN A 71 11.26 -6.42 13.66
CA ASN A 71 12.39 -6.89 14.46
C ASN A 71 12.91 -8.26 13.96
N MET A 72 13.98 -8.72 14.58
CA MET A 72 14.62 -9.98 14.15
C MET A 72 13.74 -11.22 14.37
N ASN A 73 12.72 -11.11 15.19
CA ASN A 73 11.72 -12.17 15.43
C ASN A 73 10.47 -12.03 14.56
N TYR A 74 10.53 -11.20 13.50
CA TYR A 74 9.42 -10.91 12.58
C TYR A 74 8.22 -10.26 13.27
N ARG A 75 8.45 -9.53 14.36
CA ARG A 75 7.40 -8.79 15.06
C ARG A 75 7.48 -7.31 14.73
N ASP A 76 6.33 -6.63 14.74
CA ASP A 76 6.30 -5.18 14.50
C ASP A 76 7.04 -4.44 15.62
N HIS A 77 7.79 -3.40 15.24
CA HIS A 77 8.57 -2.60 16.19
C HIS A 77 7.68 -1.83 17.18
N ARG A 78 6.48 -1.45 16.77
CA ARG A 78 5.60 -0.61 17.56
C ARG A 78 5.02 -1.35 18.77
N THR A 79 4.51 -2.57 18.58
CA THR A 79 3.82 -3.32 19.61
C THR A 79 4.45 -4.68 19.93
N GLY A 80 5.20 -5.24 18.99
CA GLY A 80 5.72 -6.61 19.08
C GLY A 80 4.65 -7.69 19.00
N LYS A 81 3.42 -7.30 18.65
CA LYS A 81 2.22 -8.13 18.71
C LYS A 81 1.98 -8.96 17.45
N PHE A 82 2.24 -8.35 16.30
CA PHE A 82 1.91 -8.95 15.01
C PHE A 82 3.03 -9.85 14.51
N ASP A 83 2.66 -11.05 14.09
CA ASP A 83 3.57 -12.01 13.47
C ASP A 83 3.66 -11.73 11.98
N ASN A 84 4.83 -11.28 11.53
CA ASN A 84 5.14 -10.97 10.14
C ASN A 84 6.05 -12.04 9.50
N SER A 85 5.93 -13.28 9.89
CA SER A 85 6.66 -14.39 9.26
C SER A 85 6.32 -14.48 7.77
N ILE A 86 7.27 -14.95 6.97
CA ILE A 86 7.08 -15.09 5.52
C ILE A 86 5.84 -15.94 5.24
N GLY A 87 4.94 -15.43 4.41
CA GLY A 87 3.68 -16.08 4.06
C GLY A 87 2.50 -15.75 4.97
N SER A 88 2.74 -15.06 6.10
CA SER A 88 1.67 -14.69 7.03
C SER A 88 0.76 -13.63 6.43
N ILE A 89 -0.52 -13.71 6.79
CA ILE A 89 -1.50 -12.65 6.58
C ILE A 89 -1.66 -11.91 7.89
N VAL A 90 -1.37 -10.61 7.87
CA VAL A 90 -1.51 -9.73 9.04
C VAL A 90 -2.71 -8.83 8.81
N GLN A 91 -3.62 -8.77 9.78
CA GLN A 91 -4.85 -8.02 9.64
C GLN A 91 -5.27 -7.37 10.95
N GLU A 92 -5.98 -6.27 10.83
CA GLU A 92 -6.59 -5.53 11.93
C GLU A 92 -7.94 -4.99 11.48
N ASP A 93 -8.88 -4.81 12.41
CA ASP A 93 -10.22 -4.33 12.08
C ASP A 93 -10.15 -2.91 11.48
N ARG A 94 -10.63 -2.75 10.25
CA ARG A 94 -10.67 -1.46 9.55
C ARG A 94 -11.46 -0.41 10.33
N ALA A 95 -12.51 -0.82 11.04
CA ALA A 95 -13.41 0.10 11.75
C ALA A 95 -12.73 0.87 12.90
N ILE A 96 -11.64 0.31 13.45
CA ILE A 96 -10.92 0.92 14.58
C ILE A 96 -9.68 1.71 14.15
N MET A 97 -9.41 1.78 12.87
CA MET A 97 -8.24 2.47 12.34
C MET A 97 -8.47 3.95 12.15
N ASP A 98 -7.40 4.73 12.32
CA ASP A 98 -7.45 6.17 12.06
C ASP A 98 -7.38 6.44 10.56
N THR A 99 -8.41 7.11 10.04
CA THR A 99 -8.51 7.47 8.62
C THR A 99 -8.01 8.88 8.32
N ASN A 100 -7.58 9.64 9.34
CA ASN A 100 -7.12 11.00 9.16
C ASN A 100 -5.70 11.01 8.54
N PRO A 101 -5.54 11.54 7.31
CA PRO A 101 -4.23 11.57 6.65
C PRO A 101 -3.22 12.51 7.32
N ASN A 102 -3.66 13.42 8.18
CA ASN A 102 -2.78 14.34 8.92
C ASN A 102 -2.16 13.67 10.16
N ASN A 103 -2.72 12.56 10.64
CA ASN A 103 -2.15 11.81 11.76
C ASN A 103 -1.13 10.81 11.22
N THR A 104 0.16 11.10 11.41
CA THR A 104 1.25 10.32 10.81
C THR A 104 1.58 9.03 11.57
N CYS A 105 1.38 9.03 12.89
CA CYS A 105 1.65 7.88 13.76
C CYS A 105 0.38 7.53 14.53
N SER A 106 -0.56 6.88 13.87
CA SER A 106 -1.85 6.57 14.44
C SER A 106 -2.21 5.10 14.22
N ARG A 107 -3.34 4.68 14.77
CA ARG A 107 -3.77 3.29 14.77
C ARG A 107 -3.97 2.75 13.36
N GLY A 108 -3.38 1.60 13.09
CA GLY A 108 -3.43 0.91 11.82
C GLY A 108 -2.12 0.21 11.53
N LEU A 109 -2.13 -0.68 10.55
CA LEU A 109 -0.92 -1.34 10.08
C LEU A 109 -0.21 -0.38 9.11
N HIS A 110 1.09 -0.19 9.29
CA HIS A 110 1.87 0.74 8.48
C HIS A 110 2.75 0.00 7.47
N VAL A 111 2.67 0.44 6.23
CA VAL A 111 3.56 0.01 5.15
C VAL A 111 4.07 1.25 4.43
N GLY A 112 5.11 1.11 3.63
CA GLY A 112 5.66 2.26 2.91
C GLY A 112 6.43 1.86 1.66
N SER A 113 6.99 2.86 0.99
CA SER A 113 7.92 2.67 -0.09
C SER A 113 9.23 2.09 0.44
N GLN A 114 9.99 1.42 -0.42
CA GLN A 114 11.28 0.87 -0.03
C GLN A 114 12.22 1.98 0.46
N SER A 115 12.27 3.11 -0.23
CA SER A 115 13.12 4.23 0.15
C SER A 115 12.73 4.84 1.50
N TYR A 116 11.43 4.96 1.79
CA TYR A 116 10.95 5.43 3.08
C TYR A 116 11.34 4.49 4.21
N ILE A 117 11.04 3.20 4.07
CA ILE A 117 11.32 2.20 5.09
C ILE A 117 12.83 2.05 5.31
N HIS A 118 13.61 2.17 4.25
CA HIS A 118 15.08 2.08 4.33
C HIS A 118 15.69 3.16 5.24
N LYS A 119 15.11 4.34 5.30
CA LYS A 119 15.55 5.41 6.21
C LYS A 119 15.41 5.03 7.69
N TYR A 120 14.45 4.19 8.00
CA TYR A 120 14.16 3.73 9.36
C TYR A 120 14.66 2.32 9.63
N TYR A 121 15.26 1.69 8.61
CA TYR A 121 15.89 0.38 8.76
C TYR A 121 17.15 0.53 9.63
N SER A 122 17.22 -0.28 10.68
CA SER A 122 18.35 -0.27 11.58
C SER A 122 18.98 -1.66 11.70
N VAL A 123 20.20 -1.70 12.24
CA VAL A 123 20.82 -2.97 12.60
C VAL A 123 19.88 -3.72 13.57
N GLY A 124 19.63 -4.98 13.29
CA GLY A 124 18.67 -5.77 14.06
C GLY A 124 17.23 -5.70 13.56
N SER A 125 17.01 -5.07 12.41
CA SER A 125 15.72 -5.09 11.72
C SER A 125 15.74 -5.99 10.50
N ARG A 126 14.56 -6.48 10.10
CA ARG A 126 14.35 -7.16 8.81
C ARG A 126 13.49 -6.29 7.93
N LEU A 127 13.80 -6.26 6.64
CA LEU A 127 12.99 -5.56 5.63
C LEU A 127 12.16 -6.58 4.87
N LEU A 128 10.86 -6.39 4.89
CA LEU A 128 9.90 -7.30 4.24
C LEU A 128 9.21 -6.63 3.08
N ALA A 129 9.00 -7.37 1.99
CA ALA A 129 8.10 -6.99 0.92
C ALA A 129 6.73 -7.62 1.20
N CYS A 130 5.68 -6.82 1.11
CA CYS A 130 4.32 -7.20 1.44
C CYS A 130 3.39 -6.95 0.25
N LEU A 131 2.39 -7.79 0.08
CA LEU A 131 1.32 -7.59 -0.90
C LEU A 131 0.10 -7.01 -0.21
N VAL A 132 -0.40 -5.90 -0.74
CA VAL A 132 -1.58 -5.22 -0.20
C VAL A 132 -2.64 -5.13 -1.29
N HIS A 133 -3.81 -5.70 -1.03
CA HIS A 133 -4.95 -5.50 -1.92
C HIS A 133 -5.38 -4.02 -1.85
N PRO A 134 -5.62 -3.35 -2.98
CA PRO A 134 -6.00 -1.92 -2.98
C PRO A 134 -7.21 -1.59 -2.10
N LYS A 135 -8.16 -2.52 -1.92
CA LYS A 135 -9.30 -2.34 -1.01
C LYS A 135 -8.91 -2.17 0.46
N ASP A 136 -7.71 -2.62 0.84
CA ASP A 136 -7.26 -2.66 2.23
C ASP A 136 -6.47 -1.41 2.64
N PHE A 137 -6.28 -0.44 1.76
CA PHE A 137 -5.74 0.87 2.10
C PHE A 137 -6.80 1.67 2.86
N VAL A 138 -6.43 2.14 4.04
CA VAL A 138 -7.31 2.87 4.96
C VAL A 138 -7.02 4.36 4.95
N CYS A 139 -5.75 4.72 4.82
CA CYS A 139 -5.31 6.11 4.79
C CYS A 139 -4.12 6.26 3.86
N VAL A 140 -4.26 7.13 2.88
CA VAL A 140 -3.18 7.56 2.00
C VAL A 140 -2.82 8.98 2.40
N PRO A 141 -1.57 9.24 2.84
CA PRO A 141 -1.18 10.59 3.24
C PRO A 141 -1.25 11.56 2.07
N THR A 142 -1.64 12.78 2.37
CA THR A 142 -1.65 13.88 1.38
C THR A 142 -0.25 14.38 1.08
N ASP A 143 0.68 14.12 2.00
CA ASP A 143 2.10 14.39 1.85
C ASP A 143 2.82 13.12 1.39
N TYR A 144 3.19 13.08 0.12
CA TYR A 144 3.86 11.92 -0.47
C TYR A 144 5.32 11.77 -0.07
N ASN A 145 5.93 12.80 0.56
CA ASN A 145 7.33 12.73 0.98
C ASN A 145 7.56 11.67 2.05
N GLY A 146 6.56 11.38 2.86
CA GLY A 146 6.62 10.32 3.86
C GLY A 146 6.72 8.91 3.27
N GLY A 147 6.07 8.68 2.14
CA GLY A 147 6.05 7.35 1.49
C GLY A 147 5.40 6.26 2.32
N LYS A 148 4.55 6.62 3.28
CA LYS A 148 3.93 5.73 4.26
C LYS A 148 2.41 5.73 4.10
N ALA A 149 1.77 4.57 4.28
CA ALA A 149 0.32 4.45 4.27
C ALA A 149 -0.16 3.52 5.38
N ARG A 150 -1.42 3.66 5.78
CA ARG A 150 -2.09 2.74 6.70
C ARG A 150 -2.97 1.79 5.92
N VAL A 151 -2.89 0.50 6.29
CA VAL A 151 -3.65 -0.57 5.68
C VAL A 151 -4.28 -1.44 6.77
N CYS A 152 -5.34 -2.18 6.44
CA CYS A 152 -5.98 -3.09 7.39
C CYS A 152 -5.58 -4.54 7.19
N GLU A 153 -4.93 -4.88 6.08
CA GLU A 153 -4.45 -6.24 5.82
C GLU A 153 -3.31 -6.22 4.82
N TYR A 154 -2.35 -7.12 5.01
CA TYR A 154 -1.32 -7.41 4.01
C TYR A 154 -0.83 -8.85 4.17
N LYS A 155 -0.24 -9.37 3.11
CA LYS A 155 0.46 -10.67 3.12
C LYS A 155 1.96 -10.44 3.01
N VAL A 156 2.73 -11.07 3.90
CA VAL A 156 4.19 -11.02 3.83
C VAL A 156 4.68 -11.92 2.70
N LEU A 157 5.28 -11.32 1.68
CA LEU A 157 5.73 -12.05 0.49
C LEU A 157 7.11 -12.66 0.68
N LYS A 158 8.07 -11.83 1.09
CA LYS A 158 9.48 -12.24 1.23
C LYS A 158 10.25 -11.24 2.06
N GLU A 159 11.43 -11.64 2.54
CA GLU A 159 12.42 -10.74 3.09
C GLU A 159 13.28 -10.17 1.95
N VAL A 160 13.54 -8.87 2.01
CA VAL A 160 14.44 -8.19 1.07
C VAL A 160 15.85 -8.25 1.65
N VAL A 161 16.74 -8.94 0.96
CA VAL A 161 18.15 -9.09 1.35
C VAL A 161 18.96 -8.00 0.68
N ASN A 162 19.89 -7.39 1.42
CA ASN A 162 20.73 -6.29 0.95
C ASN A 162 19.91 -5.09 0.45
N PRO A 163 19.09 -4.53 1.32
CA PRO A 163 18.24 -3.40 0.95
C PRO A 163 19.04 -2.12 0.63
#